data_1e0d33e319494338a10e11aad1b819e1
#
_entry.id   1e0d33e319494338a10e11aad1b819e1
#
_cell.length_a   1.000
_cell.length_b   1.000
_cell.length_c   1.000
_cell.angle_alpha   90.00
_cell.angle_beta   90.00
_cell.angle_gamma   90.00
#
_symmetry.space_group_name_H-M   'P 1'
#
loop_
_entity.id
_entity.type
_entity.pdbx_description
1 polymer ?
#
loop_
_entity_poly.entity_id
_entity_poly.type
_entity_poly.pdbx_seq_one_letter_code
_entity_poly.pdbx_strand_id
1 'polypeptide(L)'
;AGKKVVASMSSVAASGGYYISVVGDRIVAEPGTLTGSIGVLWGKVAVGKSLEMVGLEGRELGVGKNALFLSGTVPWNQDQLAQVNTQADIVYADFTQKVADGRKLPLARVQEVARGRVWTGADAKERGLVDELGGFWTAVADIKKLAKLEPDARISFRTYPRPRGFV
;
A
#
# COMPACT_ATOMS: atom_id res chain seq x y z
N ALA A 1 -19.76 -6.51 8.76
CA ALA A 1 -19.95 -7.93 9.07
C ALA A 1 -19.62 -8.28 10.56
N GLY A 2 -19.17 -7.33 11.38
CA GLY A 2 -18.92 -7.51 12.81
C GLY A 2 -17.75 -8.43 13.19
N LYS A 3 -16.98 -8.95 12.23
CA LYS A 3 -15.81 -9.78 12.51
C LYS A 3 -14.60 -8.91 12.81
N LYS A 4 -13.79 -9.33 13.78
CA LYS A 4 -12.53 -8.70 14.12
C LYS A 4 -11.45 -9.06 13.09
N VAL A 5 -10.60 -8.09 12.77
CA VAL A 5 -9.53 -8.23 11.78
C VAL A 5 -8.21 -7.77 12.39
N VAL A 6 -7.21 -8.61 12.35
CA VAL A 6 -5.82 -8.25 12.69
C VAL A 6 -4.95 -8.43 11.46
N ALA A 7 -4.26 -7.38 11.06
CA ALA A 7 -3.26 -7.45 10.02
C ALA A 7 -1.94 -7.94 10.62
N SER A 8 -1.43 -9.08 10.15
CA SER A 8 -0.12 -9.59 10.52
C SER A 8 0.84 -9.34 9.35
N MET A 9 1.75 -8.41 9.54
CA MET A 9 2.75 -8.04 8.54
C MET A 9 3.96 -8.94 8.67
N SER A 10 4.40 -9.51 7.56
CA SER A 10 5.63 -10.29 7.45
C SER A 10 6.79 -9.36 7.02
N SER A 11 7.61 -9.78 6.04
CA SER A 11 8.79 -9.03 5.62
C SER A 11 8.48 -7.65 5.07
N VAL A 12 7.42 -7.52 4.27
CA VAL A 12 7.02 -6.25 3.62
C VAL A 12 5.51 -6.10 3.63
N ALA A 13 5.03 -4.98 4.13
CA ALA A 13 3.64 -4.53 4.01
C ALA A 13 3.61 -2.99 3.89
N ALA A 14 4.05 -2.48 2.75
CA ALA A 14 4.21 -1.07 2.46
C ALA A 14 3.26 -0.60 1.35
N SER A 15 3.03 0.72 1.26
CA SER A 15 2.17 1.32 0.23
C SER A 15 0.77 0.67 0.20
N GLY A 16 0.37 0.03 -0.90
CA GLY A 16 -0.88 -0.72 -0.99
C GLY A 16 -1.04 -1.79 0.09
N GLY A 17 0.05 -2.44 0.52
CA GLY A 17 0.04 -3.39 1.64
C GLY A 17 -0.32 -2.72 2.96
N TYR A 18 0.19 -1.52 3.22
CA TYR A 18 -0.22 -0.73 4.38
C TYR A 18 -1.66 -0.22 4.24
N TYR A 19 -2.04 0.24 3.04
CA TYR A 19 -3.39 0.74 2.74
C TYR A 19 -4.48 -0.29 3.09
N ILE A 20 -4.29 -1.57 2.73
CA ILE A 20 -5.24 -2.62 3.07
C ILE A 20 -5.17 -3.04 4.55
N SER A 21 -4.00 -2.91 5.19
CA SER A 21 -3.81 -3.28 6.59
C SER A 21 -4.46 -2.27 7.55
N VAL A 22 -4.51 -1.00 7.19
CA VAL A 22 -4.98 0.08 8.07
C VAL A 22 -6.46 0.01 8.41
N VAL A 23 -7.24 -0.75 7.65
CA VAL A 23 -8.68 -0.98 7.91
C VAL A 23 -8.94 -2.06 8.96
N GLY A 24 -7.90 -2.79 9.39
CA GLY A 24 -7.99 -3.78 10.46
C GLY A 24 -8.16 -3.14 11.84
N ASP A 25 -8.71 -3.91 12.78
CA ASP A 25 -8.82 -3.48 14.19
C ASP A 25 -7.44 -3.32 14.85
N ARG A 26 -6.43 -4.10 14.42
CA ARG A 26 -5.04 -4.00 14.87
C ARG A 26 -4.06 -4.40 13.77
N ILE A 27 -2.86 -3.86 13.89
CA ILE A 27 -1.71 -4.14 13.01
C ILE A 27 -0.56 -4.66 13.88
N VAL A 28 -0.08 -5.85 13.55
CA VAL A 28 1.10 -6.48 14.15
C VAL A 28 2.19 -6.58 13.07
N ALA A 29 3.41 -6.19 13.40
CA ALA A 29 4.55 -6.26 12.49
C ALA A 29 5.80 -6.76 13.22
N GLU A 30 6.68 -7.47 12.53
CA GLU A 30 7.99 -7.79 13.09
C GLU A 30 8.87 -6.53 13.15
N PRO A 31 9.85 -6.44 14.07
CA PRO A 31 10.70 -5.24 14.18
C PRO A 31 11.37 -4.82 12.86
N GLY A 32 11.76 -5.80 12.03
CA GLY A 32 12.40 -5.59 10.74
C GLY A 32 11.44 -5.48 9.54
N THR A 33 10.14 -5.59 9.72
CA THR A 33 9.16 -5.44 8.64
C THR A 33 9.32 -4.09 7.94
N LEU A 34 9.39 -4.09 6.61
CA LEU A 34 9.33 -2.85 5.84
C LEU A 34 7.87 -2.45 5.63
N THR A 35 7.49 -1.28 6.16
CA THR A 35 6.10 -0.80 6.12
C THR A 35 6.02 0.71 5.87
N GLY A 36 4.84 1.30 6.04
CA GLY A 36 4.62 2.70 5.70
C GLY A 36 4.52 2.89 4.19
N SER A 37 5.45 3.62 3.59
CA SER A 37 5.39 4.03 2.18
C SER A 37 4.01 4.64 1.82
N ILE A 38 3.50 5.47 2.75
CA ILE A 38 2.22 6.17 2.59
C ILE A 38 2.46 7.31 1.63
N GLY A 39 2.22 7.03 0.36
CA GLY A 39 2.51 7.96 -0.72
C GLY A 39 2.00 7.42 -2.05
N VAL A 40 2.16 8.24 -3.08
CA VAL A 40 1.77 7.92 -4.46
C VAL A 40 2.95 8.25 -5.37
N LEU A 41 3.30 7.31 -6.22
CA LEU A 41 4.25 7.50 -7.29
C LEU A 41 3.61 7.07 -8.60
N TRP A 42 3.57 7.98 -9.56
CA TRP A 42 3.14 7.71 -10.93
C TRP A 42 4.30 7.98 -11.87
N GLY A 43 4.47 7.12 -12.84
CA GLY A 43 5.50 7.29 -13.85
C GLY A 43 5.26 6.38 -15.04
N LYS A 44 5.86 6.74 -16.18
CA LYS A 44 6.01 5.84 -17.33
C LYS A 44 7.39 6.00 -17.91
N VAL A 45 7.87 4.95 -18.54
CA VAL A 45 9.10 4.99 -19.35
C VAL A 45 8.71 5.22 -20.81
N ALA A 46 9.29 6.23 -21.43
CA ALA A 46 9.11 6.52 -22.85
C ALA A 46 10.46 6.33 -23.57
N VAL A 47 10.55 5.28 -24.37
CA VAL A 47 11.81 4.86 -25.02
C VAL A 47 11.96 5.35 -26.47
N GLY A 48 11.02 6.15 -26.99
CA GLY A 48 11.04 6.58 -28.40
C GLY A 48 12.37 7.18 -28.84
N LYS A 49 12.90 8.15 -28.07
CA LYS A 49 14.22 8.76 -28.38
C LYS A 49 15.37 7.76 -28.31
N SER A 50 15.32 6.76 -27.48
CA SER A 50 16.35 5.71 -27.43
C SER A 50 16.29 4.79 -28.66
N LEU A 51 15.10 4.53 -29.17
CA LEU A 51 14.90 3.76 -30.40
C LEU A 51 15.42 4.52 -31.61
N GLU A 52 15.19 5.84 -31.69
CA GLU A 52 15.74 6.71 -32.76
C GLU A 52 17.27 6.65 -32.80
N MET A 53 17.95 6.57 -31.64
CA MET A 53 19.42 6.46 -31.60
C MET A 53 19.98 5.20 -32.24
N VAL A 54 19.19 4.16 -32.38
CA VAL A 54 19.55 2.89 -33.05
C VAL A 54 18.88 2.74 -34.42
N GLY A 55 18.36 3.85 -34.97
CA GLY A 55 17.76 3.88 -36.29
C GLY A 55 16.34 3.32 -36.39
N LEU A 56 15.67 3.14 -35.28
CA LEU A 56 14.28 2.68 -35.25
C LEU A 56 13.34 3.86 -35.00
N GLU A 57 12.54 4.21 -36.02
CA GLU A 57 11.53 5.25 -35.93
C GLU A 57 10.13 4.62 -35.72
N GLY A 58 9.53 4.85 -34.56
CA GLY A 58 8.15 4.43 -34.29
C GLY A 58 7.19 5.59 -34.57
N ARG A 59 6.15 5.34 -35.37
CA ARG A 59 5.04 6.29 -35.56
C ARG A 59 3.80 5.77 -34.86
N GLU A 60 3.36 6.47 -33.84
CA GLU A 60 2.14 6.11 -33.14
C GLU A 60 0.93 6.83 -33.75
N LEU A 61 -0.14 6.07 -33.96
CA LEU A 61 -1.43 6.59 -34.39
C LEU A 61 -2.37 6.59 -33.23
N GLY A 62 -2.87 7.77 -32.84
CA GLY A 62 -3.82 7.92 -31.76
C GLY A 62 -5.00 8.79 -32.19
N VAL A 63 -6.21 8.38 -31.84
CA VAL A 63 -7.43 9.15 -32.03
C VAL A 63 -7.97 9.55 -30.67
N GLY A 64 -8.06 10.84 -30.45
CA GLY A 64 -8.52 11.42 -29.19
C GLY A 64 -7.40 11.91 -28.27
N LYS A 65 -7.76 12.82 -27.36
CA LYS A 65 -6.82 13.59 -26.51
C LYS A 65 -5.87 12.71 -25.67
N ASN A 66 -6.34 11.56 -25.21
CA ASN A 66 -5.61 10.68 -24.32
C ASN A 66 -5.24 9.33 -24.94
N ALA A 67 -5.34 9.17 -26.27
CA ALA A 67 -5.08 7.90 -26.95
C ALA A 67 -3.68 7.35 -26.67
N LEU A 68 -2.67 8.22 -26.56
CA LEU A 68 -1.27 7.86 -26.32
C LEU A 68 -0.85 8.00 -24.85
N PHE A 69 -1.80 8.10 -23.91
CA PHE A 69 -1.51 8.30 -22.50
C PHE A 69 -0.63 7.18 -21.91
N LEU A 70 -0.88 5.93 -22.31
CA LEU A 70 -0.11 4.76 -21.88
C LEU A 70 0.97 4.32 -22.88
N SER A 71 1.22 5.11 -23.94
CA SER A 71 2.28 4.79 -24.90
C SER A 71 3.64 4.62 -24.21
N GLY A 72 4.39 3.58 -24.60
CA GLY A 72 5.77 3.35 -24.17
C GLY A 72 6.83 4.11 -24.99
N THR A 73 6.45 4.82 -26.06
CA THR A 73 7.38 5.55 -26.92
C THR A 73 7.27 7.06 -26.77
N VAL A 74 6.08 7.60 -26.47
CA VAL A 74 5.81 9.03 -26.36
C VAL A 74 5.71 9.44 -24.88
N PRO A 75 6.46 10.46 -24.42
CA PRO A 75 6.30 11.01 -23.08
C PRO A 75 4.93 11.68 -22.89
N TRP A 76 4.52 11.89 -21.64
CA TRP A 76 3.33 12.68 -21.37
C TRP A 76 3.54 14.14 -21.80
N ASN A 77 2.52 14.72 -22.39
CA ASN A 77 2.44 16.17 -22.58
C ASN A 77 2.07 16.88 -21.27
N GLN A 78 2.09 18.21 -21.25
CA GLN A 78 1.83 19.00 -20.05
C GLN A 78 0.42 18.77 -19.48
N ASP A 79 -0.60 18.66 -20.34
CA ASP A 79 -1.98 18.39 -19.91
C ASP A 79 -2.11 17.01 -19.26
N GLN A 80 -1.49 16.00 -19.85
CA GLN A 80 -1.47 14.64 -19.30
C GLN A 80 -0.72 14.58 -17.99
N LEU A 81 0.41 15.28 -17.86
CA LEU A 81 1.16 15.37 -16.62
C LEU A 81 0.36 16.08 -15.52
N ALA A 82 -0.37 17.15 -15.88
CA ALA A 82 -1.26 17.82 -14.93
C ALA A 82 -2.37 16.88 -14.44
N GLN A 83 -2.96 16.08 -15.33
CA GLN A 83 -3.96 15.07 -14.94
C GLN A 83 -3.37 13.99 -14.01
N VAL A 84 -2.17 13.51 -14.32
CA VAL A 84 -1.46 12.53 -13.46
C VAL A 84 -1.22 13.10 -12.07
N ASN A 85 -0.74 14.34 -11.97
CA ASN A 85 -0.51 15.00 -10.69
C ASN A 85 -1.82 15.17 -9.90
N THR A 86 -2.89 15.62 -10.55
CA THR A 86 -4.20 15.74 -9.89
C THR A 86 -4.69 14.40 -9.35
N GLN A 87 -4.55 13.31 -10.12
CA GLN A 87 -4.92 11.97 -9.65
C GLN A 87 -4.03 11.50 -8.49
N ALA A 88 -2.73 11.80 -8.54
CA ALA A 88 -1.81 11.48 -7.45
C ALA A 88 -2.21 12.20 -6.16
N ASP A 89 -2.58 13.48 -6.23
CA ASP A 89 -3.03 14.26 -5.08
C ASP A 89 -4.33 13.71 -4.47
N ILE A 90 -5.29 13.31 -5.31
CA ILE A 90 -6.54 12.69 -4.86
C ILE A 90 -6.25 11.39 -4.11
N VAL A 91 -5.44 10.50 -4.70
CA VAL A 91 -5.10 9.22 -4.08
C VAL A 91 -4.29 9.41 -2.79
N TYR A 92 -3.38 10.39 -2.77
CA TYR A 92 -2.60 10.71 -1.57
C TYR A 92 -3.47 11.25 -0.44
N ALA A 93 -4.40 12.14 -0.75
CA ALA A 93 -5.35 12.67 0.22
C ALA A 93 -6.23 11.56 0.80
N ASP A 94 -6.78 10.67 -0.04
CA ASP A 94 -7.57 9.52 0.40
C ASP A 94 -6.75 8.57 1.28
N PHE A 95 -5.51 8.25 0.87
CA PHE A 95 -4.65 7.36 1.64
C PHE A 95 -4.32 7.93 3.01
N THR A 96 -3.89 9.19 3.08
CA THR A 96 -3.54 9.84 4.36
C THR A 96 -4.76 9.98 5.27
N GLN A 97 -5.95 10.25 4.72
CA GLN A 97 -7.18 10.31 5.49
C GLN A 97 -7.54 8.93 6.08
N LYS A 98 -7.49 7.85 5.28
CA LYS A 98 -7.73 6.50 5.77
C LYS A 98 -6.74 6.07 6.86
N VAL A 99 -5.49 6.49 6.75
CA VAL A 99 -4.50 6.25 7.81
C VAL A 99 -4.87 7.04 9.06
N ALA A 100 -5.26 8.31 8.93
CA ALA A 100 -5.69 9.13 10.07
C ALA A 100 -6.87 8.49 10.79
N ASP A 101 -7.89 8.05 10.06
CA ASP A 101 -9.09 7.43 10.61
C ASP A 101 -8.78 6.07 11.25
N GLY A 102 -8.06 5.19 10.53
CA GLY A 102 -7.74 3.83 11.00
C GLY A 102 -6.76 3.81 12.17
N ARG A 103 -5.83 4.76 12.21
CA ARG A 103 -4.85 4.87 13.30
C ARG A 103 -5.28 5.84 14.40
N LYS A 104 -6.41 6.55 14.23
CA LYS A 104 -6.91 7.59 15.14
C LYS A 104 -5.84 8.67 15.41
N LEU A 105 -5.11 9.04 14.37
CA LEU A 105 -4.07 10.06 14.40
C LEU A 105 -4.59 11.35 13.74
N PRO A 106 -4.15 12.53 14.22
CA PRO A 106 -4.40 13.77 13.49
C PRO A 106 -3.80 13.69 12.07
N LEU A 107 -4.52 14.18 11.06
CA LEU A 107 -4.06 14.15 9.66
C LEU A 107 -2.69 14.81 9.49
N ALA A 108 -2.43 15.92 10.19
CA ALA A 108 -1.12 16.59 10.18
C ALA A 108 0.01 15.63 10.64
N ARG A 109 -0.24 14.82 11.70
CA ARG A 109 0.73 13.84 12.18
C ARG A 109 0.97 12.73 11.16
N VAL A 110 -0.08 12.27 10.46
CA VAL A 110 0.06 11.31 9.37
C VAL A 110 0.91 11.89 8.24
N GLN A 111 0.68 13.14 7.85
CA GLN A 111 1.43 13.80 6.79
C GLN A 111 2.91 13.97 7.13
N GLU A 112 3.27 14.12 8.41
CA GLU A 112 4.68 14.16 8.86
C GLU A 112 5.41 12.83 8.62
N VAL A 113 4.73 11.69 8.81
CA VAL A 113 5.32 10.36 8.68
C VAL A 113 5.07 9.69 7.33
N ALA A 114 4.23 10.31 6.49
CA ALA A 114 3.88 9.87 5.13
C ALA A 114 4.92 10.33 4.08
N ARG A 115 4.47 10.83 2.94
CA ARG A 115 5.29 11.29 1.79
C ARG A 115 6.17 10.19 1.23
N GLY A 116 5.64 8.97 1.17
CA GLY A 116 6.33 7.81 0.63
C GLY A 116 7.48 7.26 1.50
N ARG A 117 7.66 7.77 2.73
CA ARG A 117 8.71 7.25 3.63
C ARG A 117 8.41 5.81 4.03
N VAL A 118 9.47 5.01 3.99
CA VAL A 118 9.45 3.61 4.45
C VAL A 118 10.00 3.57 5.87
N TRP A 119 9.39 2.76 6.69
CA TRP A 119 9.74 2.58 8.10
C TRP A 119 9.98 1.10 8.38
N THR A 120 10.85 0.81 9.34
CA THR A 120 10.87 -0.52 9.96
C THR A 120 9.64 -0.71 10.84
N GLY A 121 9.28 -1.95 11.15
CA GLY A 121 8.16 -2.22 12.07
C GLY A 121 8.38 -1.54 13.44
N ALA A 122 9.61 -1.53 13.93
CA ALA A 122 9.97 -0.84 15.17
C ALA A 122 9.71 0.68 15.06
N ASP A 123 10.24 1.31 14.03
CA ASP A 123 10.01 2.75 13.76
C ASP A 123 8.54 3.09 13.54
N ALA A 124 7.81 2.22 12.84
CA ALA A 124 6.39 2.38 12.56
C ALA A 124 5.55 2.33 13.84
N LYS A 125 5.92 1.47 14.79
CA LYS A 125 5.27 1.41 16.11
C LYS A 125 5.44 2.70 16.89
N GLU A 126 6.64 3.26 16.96
CA GLU A 126 6.91 4.54 17.62
C GLU A 126 6.10 5.69 17.01
N ARG A 127 5.78 5.60 15.73
CA ARG A 127 5.00 6.60 14.97
C ARG A 127 3.49 6.36 15.01
N GLY A 128 3.03 5.31 15.72
CA GLY A 128 1.61 4.96 15.82
C GLY A 128 1.05 4.25 14.59
N LEU A 129 1.89 3.86 13.64
CA LEU A 129 1.47 3.16 12.42
C LEU A 129 1.26 1.64 12.62
N VAL A 130 1.85 1.07 13.65
CA VAL A 130 1.76 -0.34 14.06
C VAL A 130 1.35 -0.40 15.53
N ASP A 131 0.53 -1.38 15.92
CA ASP A 131 0.03 -1.53 17.29
C ASP A 131 0.97 -2.35 18.15
N GLU A 132 1.52 -3.43 17.60
CA GLU A 132 2.34 -4.36 18.37
C GLU A 132 3.45 -4.96 17.53
N LEU A 133 4.62 -5.17 18.15
CA LEU A 133 5.72 -5.88 17.52
C LEU A 133 5.60 -7.38 17.75
N GLY A 134 5.69 -8.15 16.68
CA GLY A 134 5.65 -9.60 16.73
C GLY A 134 5.22 -10.22 15.41
N GLY A 135 5.16 -11.53 15.38
CA GLY A 135 4.80 -12.31 14.22
C GLY A 135 3.36 -12.83 14.26
N PHE A 136 3.10 -13.86 13.48
CA PHE A 136 1.79 -14.47 13.33
C PHE A 136 1.12 -14.86 14.67
N TRP A 137 1.87 -15.44 15.60
CA TRP A 137 1.31 -15.86 16.89
C TRP A 137 0.93 -14.69 17.79
N THR A 138 1.62 -13.56 17.67
CA THR A 138 1.21 -12.30 18.33
C THR A 138 -0.13 -11.82 17.77
N ALA A 139 -0.30 -11.86 16.45
CA ALA A 139 -1.57 -11.51 15.81
C ALA A 139 -2.70 -12.47 16.22
N VAL A 140 -2.40 -13.77 16.39
CA VAL A 140 -3.36 -14.76 16.94
C VAL A 140 -3.74 -14.44 18.37
N ALA A 141 -2.81 -14.04 19.21
CA ALA A 141 -3.11 -13.62 20.58
C ALA A 141 -4.00 -12.37 20.58
N ASP A 142 -3.71 -11.42 19.74
CA ASP A 142 -4.51 -10.19 19.61
C ASP A 142 -5.93 -10.45 19.11
N ILE A 143 -6.09 -11.31 18.10
CA ILE A 143 -7.44 -11.65 17.64
C ILE A 143 -8.27 -12.37 18.70
N LYS A 144 -7.65 -13.23 19.53
CA LYS A 144 -8.32 -13.84 20.69
C LYS A 144 -8.80 -12.78 21.69
N LYS A 145 -7.94 -11.81 22.05
CA LYS A 145 -8.30 -10.69 22.94
C LYS A 145 -9.47 -9.88 22.36
N LEU A 146 -9.40 -9.51 21.08
CA LEU A 146 -10.47 -8.76 20.40
C LEU A 146 -11.80 -9.54 20.32
N ALA A 147 -11.73 -10.85 20.20
CA ALA A 147 -12.87 -11.74 20.17
C ALA A 147 -13.37 -12.13 21.56
N LYS A 148 -12.73 -11.64 22.63
CA LYS A 148 -13.02 -11.97 24.04
C LYS A 148 -12.95 -13.48 24.31
N LEU A 149 -11.98 -14.15 23.72
CA LEU A 149 -11.65 -15.55 23.97
C LEU A 149 -10.54 -15.68 25.00
N GLU A 150 -10.57 -16.76 25.77
CA GLU A 150 -9.46 -17.09 26.69
C GLU A 150 -8.16 -17.34 25.91
N PRO A 151 -6.98 -17.03 26.51
CA PRO A 151 -5.69 -17.19 25.84
C PRO A 151 -5.44 -18.64 25.35
N ASP A 152 -5.88 -19.63 26.11
CA ASP A 152 -5.75 -21.07 25.83
C ASP A 152 -6.88 -21.63 24.97
N ALA A 153 -7.88 -20.84 24.60
CA ALA A 153 -9.02 -21.28 23.78
C ALA A 153 -8.51 -21.93 22.48
N ARG A 154 -9.02 -23.13 22.20
CA ARG A 154 -8.73 -23.84 20.95
C ARG A 154 -9.37 -23.12 19.78
N ILE A 155 -8.60 -22.87 18.73
CA ILE A 155 -9.04 -22.25 17.48
C ILE A 155 -8.71 -23.14 16.30
N SER A 156 -9.49 -23.05 15.24
CA SER A 156 -9.19 -23.69 13.97
C SER A 156 -8.88 -22.64 12.91
N PHE A 157 -7.86 -22.88 12.10
CA PHE A 157 -7.49 -22.01 10.99
C PHE A 157 -8.14 -22.48 9.70
N ARG A 158 -8.58 -21.51 8.89
CA ARG A 158 -8.98 -21.74 7.51
C ARG A 158 -8.26 -20.73 6.63
N THR A 159 -7.51 -21.24 5.66
CA THR A 159 -6.75 -20.39 4.73
C THR A 159 -7.63 -20.00 3.54
N TYR A 160 -7.57 -18.73 3.18
CA TYR A 160 -8.20 -18.16 1.98
C TYR A 160 -7.21 -17.26 1.24
N PRO A 161 -7.17 -17.28 -0.11
CA PRO A 161 -7.85 -18.26 -0.97
C PRO A 161 -7.33 -19.66 -0.71
N ARG A 162 -8.18 -20.69 -0.96
CA ARG A 162 -7.71 -22.07 -0.87
C ARG A 162 -6.58 -22.28 -1.89
N PRO A 163 -5.47 -22.94 -1.51
CA PRO A 163 -4.45 -23.29 -2.47
C PRO A 163 -5.10 -24.03 -3.64
N ARG A 164 -4.90 -23.54 -4.87
CA ARG A 164 -5.27 -24.32 -6.04
C ARG A 164 -4.25 -25.44 -6.15
N GLY A 165 -4.69 -26.71 -6.02
CA GLY A 165 -3.84 -27.82 -6.38
C GLY A 165 -3.40 -27.63 -7.83
N PHE A 166 -2.14 -27.87 -8.12
CA PHE A 166 -1.72 -28.06 -9.51
C PHE A 166 -2.48 -29.28 -10.03
N VAL A 167 -3.38 -29.06 -10.98
CA VAL A 167 -3.98 -30.12 -11.79
C VAL A 167 -3.08 -30.33 -12.98
#